data_0927c00fcd32e21a1bc173655d26269c
#
_entry.id   0927c00fcd32e21a1bc173655d26269c
#
_cell.length_a   1.000
_cell.length_b   1.000
_cell.length_c   1.000
_cell.angle_alpha   90.00
_cell.angle_beta   90.00
_cell.angle_gamma   90.00
#
_symmetry.space_group_name_H-M   'P 1'
#
loop_
_entity.id
_entity.type
_entity.pdbx_description
1 polymer ?
#
loop_
_entity_poly.entity_id
_entity_poly.type
_entity_poly.pdbx_seq_one_letter_code
_entity_poly.pdbx_strand_id
1 'polypeptide(L)'
;LIALFGIARAFAMPASRALPIDWAPDDVVERVVALKSVAFQAGIIVGPALFGFMFVIGPSIPYLSAVCAYLIANLLLLTVGPSDIKKLGTSGGRQAFRDAREGLKFIKRSPVLYGAISLDLIAVLLGGAVALLPAIAEDRLGVGAVGLGWLRAGVGIGATLVAVTLSVRPLRAHIGKSLLTSVGIFGIGTIVLGLSTNFVLAFIALMVLSGADA
;
A
#
# COMPACT_ATOMS: atom_id res chain seq x y z
N LEU A 1 -16.58 12.74 10.01
CA LEU A 1 -15.52 13.04 9.05
C LEU A 1 -14.73 11.79 8.65
N ILE A 2 -14.22 10.98 9.59
CA ILE A 2 -13.44 9.76 9.30
C ILE A 2 -14.23 8.75 8.46
N ALA A 3 -15.52 8.52 8.80
CA ALA A 3 -16.38 7.61 8.06
C ALA A 3 -16.63 8.11 6.61
N LEU A 4 -16.88 9.41 6.42
CA LEU A 4 -17.02 10.01 5.09
C LEU A 4 -15.74 9.86 4.25
N PHE A 5 -14.58 10.08 4.86
CA PHE A 5 -13.30 9.86 4.20
C PHE A 5 -13.10 8.39 3.81
N GLY A 6 -13.47 7.45 4.70
CA GLY A 6 -13.42 6.01 4.42
C GLY A 6 -14.31 5.61 3.24
N ILE A 7 -15.53 6.12 3.18
CA ILE A 7 -16.48 5.88 2.09
C ILE A 7 -15.91 6.44 0.77
N ALA A 8 -15.47 7.71 0.76
CA ALA A 8 -14.88 8.32 -0.42
C ALA A 8 -13.67 7.52 -0.94
N ARG A 9 -12.81 7.06 -0.05
CA ARG A 9 -11.63 6.24 -0.37
C ARG A 9 -12.01 4.86 -0.92
N ALA A 10 -13.08 4.23 -0.40
CA ALA A 10 -13.55 2.93 -0.86
C ALA A 10 -14.01 2.96 -2.33
N PHE A 11 -14.56 4.08 -2.79
CA PHE A 11 -14.93 4.27 -4.20
C PHE A 11 -13.75 4.77 -5.06
N ALA A 12 -12.93 5.67 -4.53
CA ALA A 12 -11.82 6.27 -5.28
C ALA A 12 -10.70 5.26 -5.61
N MET A 13 -10.40 4.32 -4.71
CA MET A 13 -9.31 3.36 -4.92
C MET A 13 -9.53 2.41 -6.10
N PRO A 14 -10.68 1.70 -6.24
CA PRO A 14 -10.94 0.86 -7.40
C PRO A 14 -10.99 1.67 -8.69
N ALA A 15 -11.67 2.82 -8.68
CA ALA A 15 -11.76 3.70 -9.84
C ALA A 15 -10.38 4.17 -10.32
N SER A 16 -9.51 4.59 -9.40
CA SER A 16 -8.14 5.02 -9.75
C SER A 16 -7.28 3.89 -10.32
N ARG A 17 -7.57 2.63 -10.00
CA ARG A 17 -6.85 1.47 -10.55
C ARG A 17 -7.33 1.12 -11.95
N ALA A 18 -8.62 1.21 -12.22
CA ALA A 18 -9.23 0.88 -13.51
C ALA A 18 -8.94 1.95 -14.58
N LEU A 19 -9.03 3.22 -14.22
CA LEU A 19 -8.98 4.37 -15.12
C LEU A 19 -7.80 4.38 -16.11
N PRO A 20 -6.55 4.08 -15.73
CA PRO A 20 -5.43 4.05 -16.70
C PRO A 20 -5.53 2.93 -17.73
N ILE A 21 -6.16 1.82 -17.36
CA ILE A 21 -6.33 0.66 -18.25
C ILE A 21 -7.45 0.95 -19.26
N ASP A 22 -8.51 1.61 -18.78
CA ASP A 22 -9.67 1.93 -19.61
C ASP A 22 -9.40 3.08 -20.60
N TRP A 23 -8.43 3.94 -20.29
CA TRP A 23 -8.12 5.14 -21.08
C TRP A 23 -6.89 5.03 -21.96
N ALA A 24 -5.95 4.15 -21.64
CA ALA A 24 -4.74 4.01 -22.43
C ALA A 24 -5.03 3.21 -23.72
N PRO A 25 -4.51 3.66 -24.88
CA PRO A 25 -4.46 2.84 -26.08
C PRO A 25 -3.73 1.51 -25.82
N ASP A 26 -4.16 0.44 -26.50
CA ASP A 26 -3.66 -0.93 -26.25
C ASP A 26 -2.11 -1.05 -26.38
N ASP A 27 -1.49 -0.22 -27.22
CA ASP A 27 -0.04 -0.18 -27.46
C ASP A 27 0.78 0.45 -26.34
N VAL A 28 0.17 1.26 -25.46
CA VAL A 28 0.87 1.97 -24.37
C VAL A 28 0.39 1.58 -22.96
N VAL A 29 -0.61 0.70 -22.85
CA VAL A 29 -1.20 0.28 -21.56
C VAL A 29 -0.12 -0.18 -20.57
N GLU A 30 0.79 -1.05 -21.00
CA GLU A 30 1.86 -1.57 -20.14
C GLU A 30 2.74 -0.45 -19.57
N ARG A 31 3.07 0.53 -20.40
CA ARG A 31 3.89 1.68 -20.01
C ARG A 31 3.16 2.59 -19.02
N VAL A 32 1.87 2.82 -19.24
CA VAL A 32 1.03 3.63 -18.35
C VAL A 32 0.87 2.95 -16.99
N VAL A 33 0.63 1.65 -16.96
CA VAL A 33 0.55 0.86 -15.73
C VAL A 33 1.88 0.88 -14.98
N ALA A 34 3.01 0.70 -15.68
CA ALA A 34 4.34 0.76 -15.08
C ALA A 34 4.63 2.15 -14.49
N LEU A 35 4.36 3.23 -15.22
CA LEU A 35 4.57 4.60 -14.76
C LEU A 35 3.71 4.91 -13.54
N LYS A 36 2.44 4.49 -13.54
CA LYS A 36 1.54 4.61 -12.40
C LYS A 36 2.08 3.87 -11.16
N SER A 37 2.60 2.67 -11.35
CA SER A 37 3.18 1.88 -10.25
C SER A 37 4.39 2.58 -9.64
N VAL A 38 5.28 3.12 -10.48
CA VAL A 38 6.44 3.90 -10.03
C VAL A 38 5.98 5.17 -9.29
N ALA A 39 5.03 5.92 -9.84
CA ALA A 39 4.51 7.12 -9.20
C ALA A 39 3.84 6.82 -7.84
N PHE A 40 3.07 5.73 -7.78
CA PHE A 40 2.44 5.28 -6.53
C PHE A 40 3.49 4.91 -5.48
N GLN A 41 4.52 4.17 -5.87
CA GLN A 41 5.58 3.76 -4.96
C GLN A 41 6.42 4.96 -4.49
N ALA A 42 6.74 5.89 -5.40
CA ALA A 42 7.39 7.14 -5.03
C ALA A 42 6.55 7.93 -4.00
N GLY A 43 5.23 7.99 -4.19
CA GLY A 43 4.32 8.63 -3.27
C GLY A 43 4.30 8.00 -1.87
N ILE A 44 4.37 6.68 -1.78
CA ILE A 44 4.42 5.96 -0.49
C ILE A 44 5.71 6.26 0.27
N ILE A 45 6.83 6.45 -0.42
CA ILE A 45 8.13 6.73 0.20
C ILE A 45 8.28 8.21 0.53
N VAL A 46 8.07 9.07 -0.48
CA VAL A 46 8.33 10.52 -0.37
C VAL A 46 7.23 11.23 0.43
N GLY A 47 5.97 10.78 0.27
CA GLY A 47 4.83 11.41 0.92
C GLY A 47 4.97 11.53 2.44
N PRO A 48 5.16 10.44 3.19
CA PRO A 48 5.31 10.49 4.64
C PRO A 48 6.53 11.30 5.10
N ALA A 49 7.65 11.22 4.37
CA ALA A 49 8.85 12.00 4.68
C ALA A 49 8.57 13.49 4.55
N LEU A 50 8.00 13.93 3.42
CA LEU A 50 7.61 15.33 3.21
C LEU A 50 6.56 15.79 4.24
N PHE A 51 5.57 14.95 4.54
CA PHE A 51 4.57 15.26 5.55
C PHE A 51 5.19 15.54 6.91
N GLY A 52 6.17 14.72 7.34
CA GLY A 52 6.89 14.92 8.60
C GLY A 52 7.62 16.25 8.64
N PHE A 53 8.30 16.66 7.57
CA PHE A 53 8.98 17.96 7.49
C PHE A 53 7.98 19.13 7.47
N MET A 54 6.93 19.04 6.68
CA MET A 54 5.90 20.08 6.60
C MET A 54 5.18 20.27 7.94
N PHE A 55 5.00 19.22 8.71
CA PHE A 55 4.33 19.27 10.01
C PHE A 55 5.11 20.10 11.04
N VAL A 56 6.44 20.14 10.95
CA VAL A 56 7.29 20.97 11.81
C VAL A 56 7.09 22.45 11.55
N ILE A 57 6.81 22.82 10.29
CA ILE A 57 6.57 24.23 9.91
C ILE A 57 5.20 24.68 10.43
N GLY A 58 4.21 23.79 10.39
CA GLY A 58 2.89 24.03 10.94
C GLY A 58 1.94 22.84 10.72
N PRO A 59 1.12 22.48 11.73
CA PRO A 59 0.25 21.31 11.65
C PRO A 59 -0.76 21.34 10.48
N SER A 60 -1.15 22.53 10.02
CA SER A 60 -2.11 22.71 8.92
C SER A 60 -1.46 22.60 7.54
N ILE A 61 -0.14 22.81 7.41
CA ILE A 61 0.57 22.89 6.12
C ILE A 61 0.47 21.60 5.32
N PRO A 62 0.73 20.40 5.89
CA PRO A 62 0.63 19.16 5.13
C PRO A 62 -0.80 18.87 4.64
N TYR A 63 -1.82 19.28 5.39
CA TYR A 63 -3.21 19.11 4.96
C TYR A 63 -3.57 20.07 3.82
N LEU A 64 -3.13 21.32 3.89
CA LEU A 64 -3.33 22.30 2.81
C LEU A 64 -2.60 21.86 1.54
N SER A 65 -1.35 21.41 1.67
CA SER A 65 -0.58 20.91 0.52
C SER A 65 -1.26 19.69 -0.13
N ALA A 66 -1.82 18.78 0.67
CA ALA A 66 -2.58 17.65 0.16
C ALA A 66 -3.85 18.09 -0.59
N VAL A 67 -4.61 19.05 -0.04
CA VAL A 67 -5.79 19.63 -0.71
C VAL A 67 -5.39 20.28 -2.04
N CYS A 68 -4.34 21.08 -2.07
CA CYS A 68 -3.84 21.70 -3.30
C CYS A 68 -3.43 20.64 -4.33
N ALA A 69 -2.70 19.60 -3.91
CA ALA A 69 -2.29 18.52 -4.79
C ALA A 69 -3.50 17.76 -5.38
N TYR A 70 -4.52 17.47 -4.56
CA TYR A 70 -5.75 16.86 -5.03
C TYR A 70 -6.52 17.75 -6.00
N LEU A 71 -6.61 19.06 -5.75
CA LEU A 71 -7.25 20.01 -6.65
C LEU A 71 -6.52 20.06 -8.00
N ILE A 72 -5.18 20.15 -7.97
CA ILE A 72 -4.37 20.14 -9.20
C ILE A 72 -4.58 18.84 -9.97
N ALA A 73 -4.54 17.69 -9.29
CA ALA A 73 -4.78 16.40 -9.92
C ALA A 73 -6.17 16.31 -10.58
N ASN A 74 -7.22 16.81 -9.91
CA ASN A 74 -8.56 16.85 -10.48
C ASN A 74 -8.66 17.80 -11.67
N LEU A 75 -8.04 18.98 -11.60
CA LEU A 75 -8.01 19.92 -12.73
C LEU A 75 -7.29 19.33 -13.94
N LEU A 76 -6.15 18.66 -13.71
CA LEU A 76 -5.45 17.93 -14.77
C LEU A 76 -6.30 16.82 -15.37
N LEU A 77 -7.07 16.10 -14.55
CA LEU A 77 -7.98 15.06 -15.04
C LEU A 77 -9.08 15.63 -15.95
N LEU A 78 -9.55 16.84 -15.67
CA LEU A 78 -10.55 17.51 -16.52
C LEU A 78 -10.00 17.89 -17.91
N THR A 79 -8.67 18.03 -18.06
CA THR A 79 -8.03 18.29 -19.37
C THR A 79 -7.89 17.04 -20.22
N VAL A 80 -8.04 15.88 -19.63
CA VAL A 80 -8.01 14.60 -20.36
C VAL A 80 -9.39 14.38 -20.97
N GLY A 81 -9.46 14.46 -22.30
CA GLY A 81 -10.70 14.32 -23.04
C GLY A 81 -11.38 12.96 -22.83
N PRO A 82 -12.69 12.85 -23.13
CA PRO A 82 -13.37 11.56 -23.11
C PRO A 82 -12.69 10.63 -24.11
N SER A 83 -12.08 9.57 -23.64
CA SER A 83 -11.65 8.48 -24.48
C SER A 83 -12.88 7.64 -24.87
N ASP A 84 -12.80 6.97 -26.03
CA ASP A 84 -13.75 5.92 -26.38
C ASP A 84 -13.61 4.79 -25.36
N ILE A 85 -14.25 4.98 -24.20
CA ILE A 85 -14.29 3.98 -23.15
C ILE A 85 -14.91 2.74 -23.79
N LYS A 86 -14.08 1.73 -24.08
CA LYS A 86 -14.60 0.39 -24.33
C LYS A 86 -15.53 0.11 -23.15
N LYS A 87 -16.83 0.17 -23.38
CA LYS A 87 -17.84 -0.17 -22.38
C LYS A 87 -17.57 -1.61 -21.95
N LEU A 88 -16.65 -1.80 -21.01
CA LEU A 88 -16.65 -3.03 -20.24
C LEU A 88 -18.04 -3.09 -19.63
N GLY A 89 -18.80 -4.11 -20.04
CA GLY A 89 -20.18 -4.24 -19.69
C GLY A 89 -20.34 -3.99 -18.20
N THR A 90 -21.15 -3.00 -17.86
CA THR A 90 -21.56 -2.74 -16.49
C THR A 90 -22.22 -4.02 -16.00
N SER A 91 -21.41 -4.87 -15.39
CA SER A 91 -21.92 -6.06 -14.71
C SER A 91 -22.88 -5.53 -13.65
N GLY A 92 -24.17 -5.70 -13.87
CA GLY A 92 -25.17 -5.23 -12.92
C GLY A 92 -24.81 -5.75 -11.53
N GLY A 93 -25.08 -5.01 -10.46
CA GLY A 93 -24.66 -5.31 -9.10
C GLY A 93 -24.94 -6.77 -8.66
N ARG A 94 -25.95 -7.42 -9.23
CA ARG A 94 -26.22 -8.86 -9.08
C ARG A 94 -25.14 -9.77 -9.67
N GLN A 95 -24.55 -9.38 -10.79
CA GLN A 95 -23.50 -10.13 -11.44
C GLN A 95 -22.18 -10.01 -10.66
N ALA A 96 -21.85 -8.78 -10.22
CA ALA A 96 -20.69 -8.55 -9.35
C ALA A 96 -20.78 -9.33 -8.03
N PHE A 97 -21.96 -9.44 -7.42
CA PHE A 97 -22.19 -10.25 -6.22
C PHE A 97 -22.05 -11.75 -6.49
N ARG A 98 -22.52 -12.22 -7.64
CA ARG A 98 -22.37 -13.62 -8.06
C ARG A 98 -20.91 -13.96 -8.32
N ASP A 99 -20.19 -13.08 -9.03
CA ASP A 99 -18.77 -13.24 -9.34
C ASP A 99 -17.92 -13.24 -8.04
N ALA A 100 -18.24 -12.37 -7.09
CA ALA A 100 -17.61 -12.38 -5.77
C ALA A 100 -17.87 -13.69 -4.99
N ARG A 101 -19.09 -14.23 -5.06
CA ARG A 101 -19.43 -15.51 -4.43
C ARG A 101 -18.73 -16.68 -5.10
N GLU A 102 -18.60 -16.67 -6.42
CA GLU A 102 -17.85 -17.68 -7.17
C GLU A 102 -16.35 -17.61 -6.85
N GLY A 103 -15.78 -16.42 -6.75
CA GLY A 103 -14.41 -16.20 -6.29
C GLY A 103 -14.17 -16.75 -4.88
N LEU A 104 -15.08 -16.46 -3.94
CA LEU A 104 -15.00 -17.02 -2.58
C LEU A 104 -15.08 -18.54 -2.55
N LYS A 105 -15.94 -19.13 -3.40
CA LYS A 105 -16.05 -20.59 -3.54
C LYS A 105 -14.78 -21.20 -4.14
N PHE A 106 -14.14 -20.52 -5.09
CA PHE A 106 -12.86 -20.92 -5.66
C PHE A 106 -11.74 -20.91 -4.60
N ILE A 107 -11.65 -19.86 -3.80
CA ILE A 107 -10.68 -19.74 -2.70
C ILE A 107 -10.85 -20.92 -1.72
N LYS A 108 -12.08 -21.22 -1.30
CA LYS A 108 -12.37 -22.34 -0.38
C LYS A 108 -12.03 -23.70 -0.95
N ARG A 109 -12.05 -23.85 -2.28
CA ARG A 109 -11.71 -25.12 -2.96
C ARG A 109 -10.21 -25.31 -3.18
N SER A 110 -9.42 -24.25 -3.05
CA SER A 110 -7.96 -24.27 -3.21
C SER A 110 -7.29 -24.24 -1.84
N PRO A 111 -6.87 -25.38 -1.24
CA PRO A 111 -6.32 -25.41 0.13
C PRO A 111 -5.09 -24.51 0.30
N VAL A 112 -4.25 -24.41 -0.74
CA VAL A 112 -3.05 -23.57 -0.74
C VAL A 112 -3.43 -22.09 -0.69
N LEU A 113 -4.41 -21.68 -1.50
CA LEU A 113 -4.86 -20.29 -1.55
C LEU A 113 -5.60 -19.91 -0.27
N TYR A 114 -6.45 -20.79 0.25
CA TYR A 114 -7.13 -20.58 1.53
C TYR A 114 -6.13 -20.48 2.68
N GLY A 115 -5.13 -21.37 2.73
CA GLY A 115 -4.06 -21.31 3.73
C GLY A 115 -3.24 -20.02 3.65
N ALA A 116 -2.86 -19.58 2.45
CA ALA A 116 -2.12 -18.35 2.23
C ALA A 116 -2.91 -17.12 2.72
N ILE A 117 -4.16 -16.97 2.31
CA ILE A 117 -5.01 -15.84 2.71
C ILE A 117 -5.28 -15.86 4.22
N SER A 118 -5.50 -17.04 4.82
CA SER A 118 -5.71 -17.16 6.26
C SER A 118 -4.46 -16.77 7.06
N LEU A 119 -3.29 -17.19 6.58
CA LEU A 119 -2.01 -16.85 7.20
C LEU A 119 -1.74 -15.34 7.14
N ASP A 120 -1.96 -14.73 5.98
CA ASP A 120 -1.84 -13.30 5.76
C ASP A 120 -2.80 -12.51 6.67
N LEU A 121 -4.07 -12.92 6.72
CA LEU A 121 -5.07 -12.31 7.60
C LEU A 121 -4.66 -12.34 9.07
N ILE A 122 -4.13 -13.46 9.54
CA ILE A 122 -3.65 -13.60 10.93
C ILE A 122 -2.41 -12.73 11.15
N ALA A 123 -1.46 -12.72 10.20
CA ALA A 123 -0.25 -11.92 10.27
C ALA A 123 -0.59 -10.43 10.36
N VAL A 124 -1.48 -9.92 9.50
CA VAL A 124 -1.91 -8.51 9.49
C VAL A 124 -2.72 -8.17 10.75
N LEU A 125 -3.63 -9.06 11.19
CA LEU A 125 -4.46 -8.83 12.37
C LEU A 125 -3.63 -8.74 13.65
N LEU A 126 -2.65 -9.63 13.81
CA LEU A 126 -1.77 -9.67 14.99
C LEU A 126 -0.57 -8.74 14.86
N GLY A 127 -0.11 -8.49 13.63
CA GLY A 127 1.07 -7.70 13.33
C GLY A 127 0.80 -6.22 13.05
N GLY A 128 -0.33 -5.65 13.45
CA GLY A 128 -0.73 -4.25 13.18
C GLY A 128 0.24 -3.16 13.68
N ALA A 129 1.54 -3.45 13.69
CA ALA A 129 2.62 -2.60 14.19
C ALA A 129 2.67 -1.22 13.52
N VAL A 130 2.27 -1.14 12.24
CA VAL A 130 2.22 0.13 11.49
C VAL A 130 1.17 1.09 12.08
N ALA A 131 0.09 0.57 12.64
CA ALA A 131 -0.92 1.39 13.30
C ALA A 131 -0.41 2.02 14.61
N LEU A 132 0.53 1.36 15.28
CA LEU A 132 1.16 1.83 16.52
C LEU A 132 2.37 2.74 16.30
N LEU A 133 2.79 2.94 15.05
CA LEU A 133 3.95 3.77 14.71
C LEU A 133 3.92 5.18 15.33
N PRO A 134 2.78 5.91 15.35
CA PRO A 134 2.75 7.22 16.01
C PRO A 134 3.12 7.14 17.50
N ALA A 135 2.54 6.17 18.22
CA ALA A 135 2.84 5.97 19.65
C ALA A 135 4.30 5.52 19.86
N ILE A 136 4.82 4.62 19.03
CA ILE A 136 6.22 4.18 19.10
C ILE A 136 7.16 5.37 18.85
N ALA A 137 6.87 6.20 17.85
CA ALA A 137 7.71 7.35 17.50
C ALA A 137 7.72 8.42 18.61
N GLU A 138 6.58 8.69 19.24
CA GLU A 138 6.44 9.71 20.27
C GLU A 138 6.87 9.20 21.65
N ASP A 139 6.27 8.09 22.11
CA ASP A 139 6.42 7.64 23.50
C ASP A 139 7.72 6.87 23.75
N ARG A 140 8.25 6.17 22.73
CA ARG A 140 9.44 5.30 22.91
C ARG A 140 10.70 5.87 22.28
N LEU A 141 10.59 6.43 21.07
CA LEU A 141 11.74 6.92 20.33
C LEU A 141 11.97 8.43 20.50
N GLY A 142 10.94 9.19 20.90
CA GLY A 142 11.03 10.64 21.09
C GLY A 142 11.41 11.42 19.83
N VAL A 143 11.09 10.88 18.63
CA VAL A 143 11.60 11.42 17.35
C VAL A 143 10.67 12.41 16.65
N GLY A 144 9.51 12.68 17.22
CA GLY A 144 8.54 13.63 16.69
C GLY A 144 8.03 13.32 15.28
N ALA A 145 7.45 14.34 14.63
CA ALA A 145 6.78 14.20 13.32
C ALA A 145 7.74 13.82 12.19
N VAL A 146 8.96 14.36 12.18
CA VAL A 146 9.98 14.06 11.17
C VAL A 146 10.40 12.59 11.26
N GLY A 147 10.70 12.12 12.47
CA GLY A 147 11.07 10.72 12.70
C GLY A 147 9.95 9.77 12.32
N LEU A 148 8.69 10.09 12.65
CA LEU A 148 7.52 9.33 12.21
C LEU A 148 7.41 9.28 10.68
N GLY A 149 7.66 10.40 10.00
CA GLY A 149 7.68 10.48 8.55
C GLY A 149 8.70 9.53 7.93
N TRP A 150 9.93 9.50 8.47
CA TRP A 150 10.98 8.57 8.04
C TRP A 150 10.64 7.11 8.34
N LEU A 151 10.11 6.80 9.52
CA LEU A 151 9.67 5.43 9.85
C LEU A 151 8.63 4.93 8.85
N ARG A 152 7.67 5.75 8.48
CA ARG A 152 6.67 5.41 7.46
C ARG A 152 7.28 5.28 6.06
N ALA A 153 8.24 6.14 5.70
CA ALA A 153 8.98 6.00 4.44
C ALA A 153 9.77 4.69 4.39
N GLY A 154 10.33 4.25 5.52
CA GLY A 154 11.02 2.96 5.67
C GLY A 154 10.14 1.77 5.28
N VAL A 155 8.83 1.82 5.60
CA VAL A 155 7.85 0.81 5.15
C VAL A 155 7.80 0.74 3.62
N GLY A 156 7.71 1.88 2.94
CA GLY A 156 7.71 1.95 1.48
C GLY A 156 9.03 1.47 0.86
N ILE A 157 10.16 1.84 1.46
CA ILE A 157 11.49 1.45 0.99
C ILE A 157 11.66 -0.08 1.08
N GLY A 158 11.29 -0.69 2.22
CA GLY A 158 11.39 -2.13 2.42
C GLY A 158 10.59 -2.92 1.39
N ALA A 159 9.31 -2.57 1.21
CA ALA A 159 8.45 -3.18 0.20
C ALA A 159 9.01 -3.03 -1.22
N THR A 160 9.55 -1.84 -1.57
CA THR A 160 10.13 -1.59 -2.89
C THR A 160 11.36 -2.44 -3.15
N LEU A 161 12.27 -2.55 -2.17
CA LEU A 161 13.48 -3.34 -2.31
C LEU A 161 13.16 -4.81 -2.59
N VAL A 162 12.19 -5.37 -1.89
CA VAL A 162 11.78 -6.77 -2.11
C VAL A 162 11.06 -6.91 -3.45
N ALA A 163 10.14 -5.99 -3.80
CA ALA A 163 9.44 -6.02 -5.09
C ALA A 163 10.42 -5.95 -6.26
N VAL A 164 11.45 -5.09 -6.22
CA VAL A 164 12.50 -5.00 -7.23
C VAL A 164 13.33 -6.29 -7.27
N THR A 165 13.69 -6.83 -6.11
CA THR A 165 14.45 -8.08 -6.03
C THR A 165 13.67 -9.24 -6.65
N LEU A 166 12.37 -9.35 -6.35
CA LEU A 166 11.50 -10.38 -6.91
C LEU A 166 11.24 -10.21 -8.42
N SER A 167 11.23 -8.97 -8.92
CA SER A 167 11.10 -8.72 -10.36
C SER A 167 12.32 -9.21 -11.14
N VAL A 168 13.52 -9.11 -10.54
CA VAL A 168 14.77 -9.61 -11.15
C VAL A 168 14.97 -11.11 -10.88
N ARG A 169 14.55 -11.60 -9.73
CA ARG A 169 14.69 -13.00 -9.30
C ARG A 169 13.34 -13.56 -8.85
N PRO A 170 12.45 -13.91 -9.78
CA PRO A 170 11.13 -14.41 -9.43
C PRO A 170 11.21 -15.75 -8.71
N LEU A 171 10.36 -15.93 -7.69
CA LEU A 171 10.22 -17.17 -6.97
C LEU A 171 9.59 -18.23 -7.88
N ARG A 172 10.43 -19.15 -8.38
CA ARG A 172 9.97 -20.22 -9.30
C ARG A 172 9.64 -21.54 -8.60
N ALA A 173 10.06 -21.72 -7.35
CA ALA A 173 9.89 -22.96 -6.60
C ALA A 173 9.64 -22.71 -5.10
N HIS A 174 9.00 -23.67 -4.44
CA HIS A 174 8.79 -23.68 -2.98
C HIS A 174 8.00 -22.48 -2.42
N ILE A 175 7.00 -22.00 -3.15
CA ILE A 175 6.18 -20.83 -2.78
C ILE A 175 5.65 -20.94 -1.33
N GLY A 176 5.21 -22.13 -0.89
CA GLY A 176 4.72 -22.33 0.48
C GLY A 176 5.81 -22.13 1.55
N LYS A 177 7.05 -22.57 1.31
CA LYS A 177 8.17 -22.35 2.22
C LYS A 177 8.55 -20.87 2.27
N SER A 178 8.53 -20.20 1.12
CA SER A 178 8.80 -18.76 1.03
C SER A 178 7.77 -17.98 1.85
N LEU A 179 6.49 -18.30 1.70
CA LEU A 179 5.41 -17.67 2.46
C LEU A 179 5.59 -17.84 3.98
N LEU A 180 5.89 -19.05 4.44
CA LEU A 180 6.13 -19.32 5.86
C LEU A 180 7.36 -18.56 6.40
N THR A 181 8.44 -18.49 5.61
CA THR A 181 9.62 -17.70 5.99
C THR A 181 9.33 -16.23 6.05
N SER A 182 8.57 -15.68 5.09
CA SER A 182 8.15 -14.28 5.10
C SER A 182 7.33 -13.95 6.35
N VAL A 183 6.36 -14.78 6.71
CA VAL A 183 5.57 -14.57 7.94
C VAL A 183 6.44 -14.69 9.20
N GLY A 184 7.40 -15.62 9.22
CA GLY A 184 8.38 -15.71 10.31
C GLY A 184 9.22 -14.44 10.45
N ILE A 185 9.75 -13.92 9.35
CA ILE A 185 10.53 -12.68 9.32
C ILE A 185 9.66 -11.50 9.73
N PHE A 186 8.41 -11.42 9.25
CA PHE A 186 7.44 -10.41 9.65
C PHE A 186 7.21 -10.42 11.17
N GLY A 187 6.98 -11.60 11.76
CA GLY A 187 6.79 -11.75 13.21
C GLY A 187 8.02 -11.32 14.01
N ILE A 188 9.22 -11.76 13.61
CA ILE A 188 10.47 -11.34 14.25
C ILE A 188 10.67 -9.83 14.12
N GLY A 189 10.44 -9.26 12.93
CA GLY A 189 10.50 -7.82 12.69
C GLY A 189 9.55 -7.04 13.59
N THR A 190 8.33 -7.55 13.79
CA THR A 190 7.34 -6.95 14.72
C THR A 190 7.82 -6.96 16.16
N ILE A 191 8.41 -8.07 16.62
CA ILE A 191 8.98 -8.19 17.98
C ILE A 191 10.15 -7.21 18.14
N VAL A 192 11.09 -7.18 17.19
CA VAL A 192 12.23 -6.26 17.21
C VAL A 192 11.78 -4.81 17.24
N LEU A 193 10.78 -4.45 16.42
CA LEU A 193 10.19 -3.11 16.42
C LEU A 193 9.56 -2.78 17.78
N GLY A 194 8.79 -3.72 18.34
CA GLY A 194 8.12 -3.55 19.63
C GLY A 194 9.10 -3.40 20.81
N LEU A 195 10.28 -3.99 20.74
CA LEU A 195 11.32 -3.91 21.78
C LEU A 195 12.33 -2.77 21.52
N SER A 196 12.32 -2.19 20.32
CA SER A 196 13.33 -1.21 19.94
C SER A 196 13.15 0.12 20.67
N THR A 197 14.27 0.65 21.18
CA THR A 197 14.39 1.99 21.76
C THR A 197 15.28 2.91 20.92
N ASN A 198 15.82 2.38 19.81
CA ASN A 198 16.71 3.10 18.93
C ASN A 198 16.03 3.31 17.57
N PHE A 199 16.08 4.55 17.06
CA PHE A 199 15.46 4.93 15.79
C PHE A 199 15.97 4.09 14.60
N VAL A 200 17.29 3.89 14.51
CA VAL A 200 17.89 3.14 13.40
C VAL A 200 17.45 1.69 13.40
N LEU A 201 17.40 1.06 14.59
CA LEU A 201 16.93 -0.30 14.74
C LEU A 201 15.44 -0.43 14.36
N ALA A 202 14.61 0.52 14.82
CA ALA A 202 13.20 0.58 14.47
C ALA A 202 12.99 0.77 12.96
N PHE A 203 13.78 1.63 12.33
CA PHE A 203 13.73 1.89 10.89
C PHE A 203 14.09 0.64 10.08
N ILE A 204 15.18 -0.05 10.45
CA ILE A 204 15.60 -1.30 9.78
C ILE A 204 14.56 -2.40 10.02
N ALA A 205 14.04 -2.54 11.23
CA ALA A 205 12.98 -3.50 11.53
C ALA A 205 11.74 -3.29 10.68
N LEU A 206 11.33 -2.03 10.48
CA LEU A 206 10.21 -1.67 9.59
C LEU A 206 10.48 -1.99 8.13
N MET A 207 11.69 -1.72 7.64
CA MET A 207 12.07 -2.09 6.28
C MET A 207 12.00 -3.61 6.06
N VAL A 208 12.53 -4.40 7.01
CA VAL A 208 12.52 -5.86 6.95
C VAL A 208 11.09 -6.40 7.03
N LEU A 209 10.30 -5.90 7.98
CA LEU A 209 8.90 -6.27 8.17
C LEU A 209 8.07 -5.99 6.92
N SER A 210 8.19 -4.78 6.36
CA SER A 210 7.45 -4.41 5.16
C SER A 210 7.94 -5.13 3.91
N GLY A 211 9.23 -5.43 3.83
CA GLY A 211 9.78 -6.28 2.77
C GLY A 211 9.28 -7.72 2.85
N ALA A 212 9.05 -8.24 4.05
CA ALA A 212 8.48 -9.58 4.23
C ALA A 212 6.98 -9.66 3.93
N ASP A 213 6.26 -8.53 4.04
CA ASP A 213 4.83 -8.39 3.75
C ASP A 213 4.56 -8.18 2.23
N ALA A 214 5.54 -7.75 1.45
CA ALA A 214 5.44 -7.44 0.01
C ALA A 214 5.54 -8.69 -0.88
#